data_1e2b5d05b3e9a25b1373462f6fc00cdd
#
_entry.id   1e2b5d05b3e9a25b1373462f6fc00cdd
#
_cell.length_a   1.000
_cell.length_b   1.000
_cell.length_c   1.000
_cell.angle_alpha   90.00
_cell.angle_beta   90.00
_cell.angle_gamma   90.00
#
_symmetry.space_group_name_H-M   'P 1'
#
loop_
_entity.id
_entity.type
_entity.pdbx_description
1 polymer ?
#
loop_
_entity_poly.entity_id
_entity_poly.type
_entity_poly.pdbx_seq_one_letter_code
_entity_poly.pdbx_strand_id
1 'polypeptide(L)'
;LVNNPDKYDFSEIKTFVQNIGGVQKEYESKMDRVDLDPLQLIEDEEKFGNVKFNIKRLQDATHGVGGGNFVVIFARPEAGKSAFWISLVANKNGFAEQGKKCHAFINEEPAKKTYVRLISCWTGIVRDLIKERIDEVRKEWNLIKNNVFVYDSVDISMDDLNNYCEENEVDIIIIDQLDKINIRGSYNAQHEKLKEIYKQARELAKRNNVLVIGISQASAEAHNQQRVDFNWLDNSKTGKAGEADLIIGIGKPRDSDKDYDRWLYLSKNKLTGEHIDIECSLNHTLSRIE
;
A
#
# COMPACT_ATOMS: atom_id res chain seq x y z
N LEU A 1 -4.07 -13.34 -41.57
CA LEU A 1 -5.14 -12.39 -41.19
C LEU A 1 -4.98 -10.99 -41.84
N VAL A 2 -3.75 -10.56 -42.15
CA VAL A 2 -3.48 -9.20 -42.66
C VAL A 2 -3.75 -9.06 -44.17
N ASN A 3 -3.87 -10.16 -44.91
CA ASN A 3 -3.91 -10.12 -46.39
C ASN A 3 -5.32 -10.25 -47.02
N ASN A 4 -6.38 -10.42 -46.24
CA ASN A 4 -7.76 -10.50 -46.80
C ASN A 4 -8.81 -10.28 -45.72
N PRO A 5 -9.13 -9.03 -45.32
CA PRO A 5 -10.05 -8.72 -44.22
C PRO A 5 -11.50 -9.13 -44.50
N ASP A 6 -11.91 -9.30 -45.77
CA ASP A 6 -13.30 -9.59 -46.17
C ASP A 6 -13.63 -11.10 -46.12
N LYS A 7 -12.68 -11.96 -45.70
CA LYS A 7 -12.82 -13.41 -45.75
C LYS A 7 -13.27 -14.06 -44.44
N TYR A 8 -13.36 -13.31 -43.36
CA TYR A 8 -13.71 -13.84 -42.04
C TYR A 8 -14.88 -13.09 -41.42
N ASP A 9 -15.90 -13.84 -41.05
CA ASP A 9 -17.03 -13.31 -40.27
C ASP A 9 -16.52 -12.94 -38.85
N PHE A 10 -16.89 -11.78 -38.37
CA PHE A 10 -16.54 -11.31 -37.03
C PHE A 10 -17.03 -12.27 -35.93
N SER A 11 -18.10 -13.03 -36.19
CA SER A 11 -18.61 -14.06 -35.29
C SER A 11 -17.69 -15.27 -35.19
N GLU A 12 -17.04 -15.67 -36.29
CA GLU A 12 -16.07 -16.78 -36.32
C GLU A 12 -14.76 -16.40 -35.60
N ILE A 13 -14.30 -15.16 -35.77
CA ILE A 13 -13.12 -14.64 -35.06
C ILE A 13 -13.39 -14.58 -33.56
N LYS A 14 -14.56 -14.13 -33.15
CA LYS A 14 -14.98 -14.07 -31.74
C LYS A 14 -15.04 -15.47 -31.12
N THR A 15 -15.62 -16.42 -31.83
CA THR A 15 -15.71 -17.83 -31.40
C THR A 15 -14.32 -18.49 -31.34
N PHE A 16 -13.43 -18.20 -32.29
CA PHE A 16 -12.07 -18.71 -32.32
C PHE A 16 -11.24 -18.15 -31.15
N VAL A 17 -11.33 -16.86 -30.86
CA VAL A 17 -10.66 -16.23 -29.71
C VAL A 17 -11.20 -16.76 -28.38
N GLN A 18 -12.52 -17.01 -28.29
CA GLN A 18 -13.14 -17.64 -27.12
C GLN A 18 -12.67 -19.09 -26.91
N ASN A 19 -12.42 -19.84 -27.97
CA ASN A 19 -11.97 -21.24 -27.91
C ASN A 19 -10.46 -21.39 -27.68
N ILE A 20 -9.62 -20.41 -28.08
CA ILE A 20 -8.18 -20.41 -27.78
C ILE A 20 -7.90 -20.04 -26.31
N GLY A 21 -8.77 -19.24 -25.73
CA GLY A 21 -8.65 -18.83 -24.33
C GLY A 21 -9.22 -19.82 -23.33
N GLY A 22 -9.31 -21.10 -23.60
CA GLY A 22 -9.67 -22.27 -22.76
C GLY A 22 -10.29 -22.08 -21.35
N VAL A 23 -10.75 -20.89 -21.03
CA VAL A 23 -11.50 -20.55 -19.82
C VAL A 23 -12.70 -19.72 -20.25
N GLN A 24 -13.86 -20.32 -20.27
CA GLN A 24 -15.08 -19.56 -20.04
C GLN A 24 -14.88 -18.92 -18.66
N LYS A 25 -14.40 -17.65 -18.61
CA LYS A 25 -14.69 -16.82 -17.44
C LYS A 25 -16.22 -16.76 -17.40
N GLU A 26 -16.82 -17.51 -16.51
CA GLU A 26 -18.22 -17.25 -16.13
C GLU A 26 -18.30 -15.75 -15.88
N TYR A 27 -19.30 -15.12 -16.43
CA TYR A 27 -19.56 -13.69 -16.28
C TYR A 27 -19.98 -13.53 -14.82
N GLU A 28 -19.00 -13.40 -13.92
CA GLU A 28 -19.26 -13.07 -12.53
C GLU A 28 -20.07 -11.77 -12.52
N SER A 29 -21.23 -11.82 -11.92
CA SER A 29 -22.11 -10.67 -11.74
C SER A 29 -21.27 -9.55 -11.12
N LYS A 30 -21.26 -8.36 -11.74
CA LYS A 30 -20.60 -7.18 -11.14
C LYS A 30 -21.34 -6.69 -9.89
N MET A 31 -22.40 -7.35 -9.49
CA MET A 31 -23.25 -6.99 -8.35
C MET A 31 -23.53 -8.24 -7.52
N ASP A 32 -22.91 -8.30 -6.35
CA ASP A 32 -23.19 -9.31 -5.35
C ASP A 32 -24.18 -8.74 -4.34
N ARG A 33 -25.34 -9.41 -4.19
CA ARG A 33 -26.29 -9.07 -3.14
C ARG A 33 -25.74 -9.60 -1.81
N VAL A 34 -25.57 -8.70 -0.86
CA VAL A 34 -25.27 -9.08 0.53
C VAL A 34 -26.59 -9.54 1.18
N ASP A 35 -26.70 -10.83 1.51
CA ASP A 35 -27.85 -11.46 2.15
C ASP A 35 -27.35 -12.45 3.21
N LEU A 36 -26.78 -11.90 4.27
CA LEU A 36 -26.19 -12.66 5.36
C LEU A 36 -26.94 -12.39 6.66
N ASP A 37 -26.86 -13.35 7.58
CA ASP A 37 -27.34 -13.15 8.95
C ASP A 37 -26.60 -12.01 9.63
N PRO A 38 -27.26 -11.12 10.38
CA PRO A 38 -26.61 -9.97 11.03
C PRO A 38 -25.45 -10.35 11.93
N LEU A 39 -25.49 -11.50 12.61
CA LEU A 39 -24.41 -11.97 13.46
C LEU A 39 -23.17 -12.33 12.61
N GLN A 40 -23.39 -13.01 11.48
CA GLN A 40 -22.32 -13.38 10.56
C GLN A 40 -21.68 -12.15 9.92
N LEU A 41 -22.46 -11.11 9.61
CA LEU A 41 -21.93 -9.82 9.11
C LEU A 41 -21.01 -9.17 10.12
N ILE A 42 -21.40 -9.16 11.41
CA ILE A 42 -20.58 -8.61 12.49
C ILE A 42 -19.29 -9.42 12.67
N GLU A 43 -19.39 -10.75 12.70
CA GLU A 43 -18.21 -11.63 12.83
C GLU A 43 -17.26 -11.49 11.63
N ASP A 44 -17.79 -11.30 10.43
CA ASP A 44 -16.99 -11.07 9.24
C ASP A 44 -16.34 -9.67 9.28
N GLU A 45 -17.06 -8.62 9.73
CA GLU A 45 -16.51 -7.28 9.94
C GLU A 45 -15.37 -7.28 10.97
N GLU A 46 -15.52 -8.02 12.08
CA GLU A 46 -14.46 -8.21 13.06
C GLU A 46 -13.23 -8.94 12.49
N LYS A 47 -13.42 -9.86 11.55
CA LYS A 47 -12.32 -10.50 10.81
C LYS A 47 -11.64 -9.56 9.83
N PHE A 48 -12.36 -8.62 9.22
CA PHE A 48 -11.79 -7.64 8.29
C PHE A 48 -10.87 -6.62 8.96
N GLY A 49 -11.12 -6.22 10.21
CA GLY A 49 -10.26 -5.32 11.00
C GLY A 49 -8.98 -5.96 11.56
N ASN A 50 -8.55 -7.12 11.06
CA ASN A 50 -7.55 -7.97 11.71
C ASN A 50 -6.08 -7.58 11.49
N VAL A 51 -5.77 -6.48 10.81
CA VAL A 51 -4.41 -5.96 10.66
C VAL A 51 -4.23 -4.81 11.64
N LYS A 52 -3.48 -5.06 12.72
CA LYS A 52 -3.27 -4.06 13.77
C LYS A 52 -2.05 -3.21 13.48
N PHE A 53 -2.19 -1.89 13.66
CA PHE A 53 -1.04 -1.01 13.65
C PHE A 53 -0.18 -1.23 14.90
N ASN A 54 1.14 -1.27 14.72
CA ASN A 54 2.10 -1.40 15.82
C ASN A 54 2.32 -0.09 16.61
N ILE A 55 1.75 1.02 16.16
CA ILE A 55 1.69 2.29 16.90
C ILE A 55 0.36 2.35 17.63
N LYS A 56 0.41 2.24 18.97
CA LYS A 56 -0.79 2.10 19.80
C LYS A 56 -1.84 3.17 19.56
N ARG A 57 -1.45 4.46 19.54
CA ARG A 57 -2.40 5.57 19.32
C ARG A 57 -3.07 5.50 17.93
N LEU A 58 -2.33 5.07 16.90
CA LEU A 58 -2.90 4.88 15.57
C LEU A 58 -3.88 3.69 15.56
N GLN A 59 -3.53 2.60 16.24
CA GLN A 59 -4.40 1.45 16.42
C GLN A 59 -5.70 1.81 17.16
N ASP A 60 -5.58 2.55 18.26
CA ASP A 60 -6.74 2.96 19.07
C ASP A 60 -7.70 3.86 18.27
N ALA A 61 -7.15 4.78 17.45
CA ALA A 61 -7.95 5.71 16.64
C ALA A 61 -8.59 5.09 15.39
N THR A 62 -8.05 3.96 14.89
CA THR A 62 -8.55 3.34 13.65
C THR A 62 -9.27 2.02 13.88
N HIS A 63 -9.06 1.39 15.03
CA HIS A 63 -9.41 0.00 15.37
C HIS A 63 -8.76 -1.04 14.47
N GLY A 64 -7.74 -0.64 13.68
CA GLY A 64 -7.05 -1.49 12.71
C GLY A 64 -7.58 -1.30 11.29
N VAL A 65 -7.02 -2.08 10.37
CA VAL A 65 -7.37 -2.10 8.94
C VAL A 65 -7.45 -3.55 8.47
N GLY A 66 -7.92 -3.78 7.26
CA GLY A 66 -8.01 -5.14 6.73
C GLY A 66 -8.23 -5.20 5.23
N GLY A 67 -8.58 -6.35 4.71
CA GLY A 67 -8.93 -6.54 3.31
C GLY A 67 -10.01 -5.57 2.87
N GLY A 68 -9.92 -5.09 1.64
CA GLY A 68 -10.83 -4.08 1.10
C GLY A 68 -10.54 -2.63 1.52
N ASN A 69 -9.61 -2.37 2.46
CA ASN A 69 -9.24 -1.01 2.82
C ASN A 69 -8.12 -0.46 1.91
N PHE A 70 -8.20 0.82 1.63
CA PHE A 70 -7.16 1.58 0.94
C PHE A 70 -6.61 2.69 1.83
N VAL A 71 -5.33 2.60 2.16
CA VAL A 71 -4.59 3.53 3.02
C VAL A 71 -3.60 4.32 2.18
N VAL A 72 -3.52 5.62 2.38
CA VAL A 72 -2.52 6.50 1.76
C VAL A 72 -1.60 7.05 2.84
N ILE A 73 -0.30 6.86 2.65
CA ILE A 73 0.76 7.47 3.46
C ILE A 73 1.48 8.50 2.59
N PHE A 74 1.55 9.73 3.06
CA PHE A 74 2.16 10.78 2.28
C PHE A 74 3.00 11.74 3.12
N ALA A 75 4.04 12.28 2.50
CA ALA A 75 4.94 13.25 3.13
C ALA A 75 5.82 13.94 2.09
N ARG A 76 6.54 14.96 2.51
CA ARG A 76 7.66 15.51 1.73
C ARG A 76 8.79 14.47 1.57
N PRO A 77 9.63 14.61 0.52
CA PRO A 77 10.87 13.85 0.45
C PRO A 77 11.64 13.88 1.78
N GLU A 78 12.29 12.79 2.14
CA GLU A 78 13.11 12.64 3.35
C GLU A 78 12.36 12.76 4.70
N ALA A 79 11.06 12.97 4.70
CA ALA A 79 10.26 13.04 5.93
C ALA A 79 10.03 11.67 6.61
N GLY A 80 10.37 10.55 5.97
CA GLY A 80 10.29 9.23 6.59
C GLY A 80 9.21 8.29 6.07
N LYS A 81 8.61 8.55 4.87
CA LYS A 81 7.57 7.68 4.27
C LYS A 81 7.96 6.20 4.23
N SER A 82 9.12 5.92 3.62
CA SER A 82 9.60 4.54 3.50
C SER A 82 9.94 3.92 4.85
N ALA A 83 10.50 4.69 5.79
CA ALA A 83 10.74 4.20 7.15
C ALA A 83 9.43 3.85 7.87
N PHE A 84 8.37 4.63 7.63
CA PHE A 84 7.07 4.38 8.27
C PHE A 84 6.43 3.08 7.78
N TRP A 85 6.28 2.89 6.47
CA TRP A 85 5.68 1.64 5.99
C TRP A 85 6.58 0.42 6.28
N ILE A 86 7.92 0.56 6.24
CA ILE A 86 8.86 -0.49 6.67
C ILE A 86 8.65 -0.83 8.14
N SER A 87 8.46 0.17 9.00
CA SER A 87 8.16 -0.02 10.43
C SER A 87 6.81 -0.71 10.64
N LEU A 88 5.77 -0.38 9.88
CA LEU A 88 4.48 -1.07 9.94
C LEU A 88 4.60 -2.56 9.57
N VAL A 89 5.45 -2.89 8.59
CA VAL A 89 5.65 -4.28 8.14
C VAL A 89 6.57 -5.06 9.07
N ALA A 90 7.76 -4.52 9.36
CA ALA A 90 8.88 -5.29 9.91
C ALA A 90 9.38 -4.80 11.29
N ASN A 91 8.67 -3.95 12.01
CA ASN A 91 8.96 -3.69 13.42
C ASN A 91 8.21 -4.69 14.31
N LYS A 92 8.49 -4.72 15.60
CA LYS A 92 7.75 -5.56 16.58
C LYS A 92 6.26 -5.23 16.55
N ASN A 93 5.43 -6.27 16.66
CA ASN A 93 3.98 -6.21 16.45
C ASN A 93 3.56 -5.70 15.06
N GLY A 94 4.49 -5.66 14.09
CA GLY A 94 4.22 -5.27 12.71
C GLY A 94 3.44 -6.34 11.94
N PHE A 95 3.03 -6.01 10.74
CA PHE A 95 2.15 -6.85 9.93
C PHE A 95 2.72 -8.25 9.64
N ALA A 96 4.03 -8.35 9.36
CA ALA A 96 4.68 -9.62 9.09
C ALA A 96 4.73 -10.53 10.33
N GLU A 97 4.90 -9.97 11.54
CA GLU A 97 4.84 -10.72 12.79
C GLU A 97 3.42 -11.20 13.11
N GLN A 98 2.41 -10.48 12.68
CA GLN A 98 1.00 -10.89 12.76
C GLN A 98 0.63 -12.01 11.76
N GLY A 99 1.60 -12.51 10.98
CA GLY A 99 1.40 -13.57 9.99
C GLY A 99 0.83 -13.07 8.66
N LYS A 100 0.76 -11.73 8.42
CA LYS A 100 0.23 -11.16 7.18
C LYS A 100 1.25 -11.20 6.06
N LYS A 101 0.87 -11.70 4.89
CA LYS A 101 1.70 -11.73 3.69
C LYS A 101 1.74 -10.33 3.06
N CYS A 102 2.87 -9.64 3.28
CA CYS A 102 3.11 -8.27 2.86
C CYS A 102 3.92 -8.25 1.56
N HIS A 103 3.33 -7.75 0.49
CA HIS A 103 3.95 -7.68 -0.84
C HIS A 103 4.20 -6.21 -1.21
N ALA A 104 5.48 -5.82 -1.26
CA ALA A 104 5.90 -4.45 -1.54
C ALA A 104 6.45 -4.32 -2.96
N PHE A 105 5.84 -3.44 -3.75
CA PHE A 105 6.22 -3.11 -5.12
C PHE A 105 6.94 -1.76 -5.12
N ILE A 106 8.25 -1.80 -5.42
CA ILE A 106 9.15 -0.65 -5.30
C ILE A 106 9.49 -0.14 -6.69
N ASN A 107 9.14 1.09 -6.98
CA ASN A 107 9.39 1.75 -8.27
C ASN A 107 10.20 3.07 -8.16
N GLU A 108 10.71 3.39 -6.99
CA GLU A 108 11.51 4.61 -6.74
C GLU A 108 12.99 4.30 -6.48
N GLU A 109 13.27 3.35 -5.60
CA GLU A 109 14.64 2.94 -5.27
C GLU A 109 14.85 1.44 -5.56
N PRO A 110 16.10 0.95 -5.67
CA PRO A 110 16.33 -0.49 -5.85
C PRO A 110 15.72 -1.32 -4.71
N ALA A 111 14.89 -2.30 -5.02
CA ALA A 111 14.18 -3.14 -4.06
C ALA A 111 15.12 -3.86 -3.06
N LYS A 112 16.34 -4.21 -3.49
CA LYS A 112 17.37 -4.81 -2.62
C LYS A 112 17.75 -3.89 -1.46
N LYS A 113 17.76 -2.57 -1.66
CA LYS A 113 18.06 -1.60 -0.62
C LYS A 113 16.95 -1.55 0.42
N THR A 114 15.71 -1.54 -0.03
CA THR A 114 14.52 -1.62 0.81
C THR A 114 14.48 -2.93 1.60
N TYR A 115 14.86 -4.05 0.97
CA TYR A 115 14.91 -5.35 1.65
C TYR A 115 15.93 -5.37 2.82
N VAL A 116 17.11 -4.76 2.65
CA VAL A 116 18.09 -4.59 3.74
C VAL A 116 17.52 -3.73 4.87
N ARG A 117 16.77 -2.68 4.56
CA ARG A 117 16.10 -1.84 5.56
C ARG A 117 15.04 -2.60 6.36
N LEU A 118 14.27 -3.48 5.74
CA LEU A 118 13.31 -4.36 6.42
C LEU A 118 14.03 -5.31 7.38
N ILE A 119 15.15 -5.91 6.97
CA ILE A 119 15.99 -6.75 7.84
C ILE A 119 16.49 -5.96 9.05
N SER A 120 17.06 -4.77 8.83
CA SER A 120 17.55 -3.91 9.91
C SER A 120 16.43 -3.48 10.84
N CYS A 121 15.26 -3.19 10.29
CA CYS A 121 14.08 -2.82 11.07
C CYS A 121 13.65 -3.95 12.01
N TRP A 122 13.55 -5.18 11.51
CA TRP A 122 13.14 -6.32 12.32
C TRP A 122 14.19 -6.70 13.35
N THR A 123 15.45 -6.90 12.91
CA THR A 123 16.52 -7.45 13.76
C THR A 123 17.06 -6.44 14.78
N GLY A 124 16.86 -5.13 14.55
CA GLY A 124 17.51 -4.08 15.33
C GLY A 124 19.02 -3.99 15.09
N ILE A 125 19.52 -4.63 14.02
CA ILE A 125 20.94 -4.63 13.65
C ILE A 125 21.12 -3.68 12.47
N VAL A 126 21.93 -2.64 12.66
CA VAL A 126 22.24 -1.67 11.60
C VAL A 126 22.98 -2.34 10.45
N ARG A 127 22.76 -1.83 9.22
CA ARG A 127 23.29 -2.40 7.98
C ARG A 127 24.78 -2.78 8.06
N ASP A 128 25.60 -1.93 8.63
CA ASP A 128 27.06 -2.11 8.65
C ASP A 128 27.52 -3.28 9.53
N LEU A 129 26.71 -3.66 10.51
CA LEU A 129 26.95 -4.80 11.40
C LEU A 129 26.33 -6.12 10.93
N ILE A 130 25.52 -6.12 9.86
CA ILE A 130 24.85 -7.33 9.37
C ILE A 130 25.85 -8.45 9.04
N LYS A 131 26.98 -8.11 8.41
CA LYS A 131 27.99 -9.12 8.04
C LYS A 131 28.66 -9.76 9.27
N GLU A 132 28.92 -8.98 10.30
CA GLU A 132 29.57 -9.44 11.54
C GLU A 132 28.62 -10.31 12.38
N ARG A 133 27.30 -10.00 12.31
CA ARG A 133 26.26 -10.68 13.10
C ARG A 133 25.34 -11.53 12.22
N ILE A 134 25.85 -12.10 11.14
CA ILE A 134 25.04 -12.71 10.08
C ILE A 134 24.17 -13.88 10.58
N ASP A 135 24.66 -14.71 11.51
CA ASP A 135 23.92 -15.86 12.02
C ASP A 135 22.76 -15.43 12.92
N GLU A 136 22.95 -14.37 13.71
CA GLU A 136 21.88 -13.75 14.48
C GLU A 136 20.83 -13.11 13.57
N VAL A 137 21.28 -12.37 12.55
CA VAL A 137 20.37 -11.76 11.54
C VAL A 137 19.54 -12.83 10.86
N ARG A 138 20.16 -13.94 10.42
CA ARG A 138 19.46 -15.04 9.76
C ARG A 138 18.41 -15.68 10.68
N LYS A 139 18.78 -15.93 11.94
CA LYS A 139 17.90 -16.52 12.94
C LYS A 139 16.67 -15.65 13.15
N GLU A 140 16.86 -14.37 13.43
CA GLU A 140 15.77 -13.42 13.67
C GLU A 140 14.92 -13.22 12.41
N TRP A 141 15.54 -12.97 11.24
CA TRP A 141 14.83 -12.74 10.00
C TRP A 141 13.98 -13.93 9.56
N ASN A 142 14.42 -15.15 9.85
CA ASN A 142 13.67 -16.37 9.56
C ASN A 142 12.28 -16.41 10.22
N LEU A 143 12.05 -15.65 11.28
CA LEU A 143 10.77 -15.61 11.98
C LEU A 143 9.67 -14.96 11.14
N ILE A 144 10.02 -13.97 10.29
CA ILE A 144 9.02 -13.23 9.50
C ILE A 144 9.25 -13.26 7.99
N LYS A 145 10.39 -13.77 7.50
CA LYS A 145 10.79 -13.67 6.08
C LYS A 145 9.75 -14.23 5.11
N ASN A 146 9.00 -15.26 5.52
CA ASN A 146 7.99 -15.91 4.67
C ASN A 146 6.72 -15.05 4.52
N ASN A 147 6.63 -13.95 5.25
CA ASN A 147 5.54 -13.00 5.22
C ASN A 147 5.95 -11.67 4.56
N VAL A 148 7.19 -11.56 4.04
CA VAL A 148 7.71 -10.32 3.47
C VAL A 148 8.25 -10.57 2.06
N PHE A 149 7.58 -9.98 1.07
CA PHE A 149 7.91 -10.10 -0.35
C PHE A 149 8.18 -8.71 -0.92
N VAL A 150 9.32 -8.52 -1.58
CA VAL A 150 9.72 -7.22 -2.13
C VAL A 150 10.09 -7.38 -3.60
N TYR A 151 9.48 -6.58 -4.45
CA TYR A 151 9.63 -6.62 -5.90
C TYR A 151 10.19 -5.30 -6.41
N ASP A 152 11.18 -5.38 -7.29
CA ASP A 152 11.62 -4.26 -8.11
C ASP A 152 10.61 -4.15 -9.27
N SER A 153 9.86 -3.04 -9.32
CA SER A 153 8.64 -2.95 -10.13
C SER A 153 8.63 -1.70 -11.01
N VAL A 154 9.68 -1.57 -11.82
CA VAL A 154 9.74 -0.54 -12.86
C VAL A 154 8.62 -0.82 -13.86
N ASP A 155 7.84 0.23 -14.20
CA ASP A 155 6.75 0.19 -15.19
C ASP A 155 5.55 -0.75 -14.89
N ILE A 156 5.37 -1.17 -13.64
CA ILE A 156 4.21 -1.97 -13.22
C ILE A 156 2.90 -1.20 -13.42
N SER A 157 1.85 -1.90 -13.83
CA SER A 157 0.49 -1.35 -13.99
C SER A 157 -0.48 -1.85 -12.92
N MET A 158 -1.64 -1.19 -12.79
CA MET A 158 -2.72 -1.69 -11.92
C MET A 158 -3.28 -3.03 -12.36
N ASP A 159 -3.30 -3.30 -13.67
CA ASP A 159 -3.72 -4.61 -14.19
C ASP A 159 -2.75 -5.71 -13.78
N ASP A 160 -1.44 -5.44 -13.80
CA ASP A 160 -0.43 -6.40 -13.34
C ASP A 160 -0.61 -6.73 -11.86
N LEU A 161 -0.92 -5.73 -11.04
CA LEU A 161 -1.21 -5.93 -9.61
C LEU A 161 -2.49 -6.72 -9.37
N ASN A 162 -3.54 -6.51 -10.17
CA ASN A 162 -4.77 -7.32 -10.10
C ASN A 162 -4.49 -8.78 -10.45
N ASN A 163 -3.81 -9.05 -11.57
CA ASN A 163 -3.43 -10.40 -11.97
C ASN A 163 -2.54 -11.06 -10.91
N TYR A 164 -1.61 -10.30 -10.34
CA TYR A 164 -0.74 -10.79 -9.27
C TYR A 164 -1.54 -11.25 -8.05
N CYS A 165 -2.55 -10.50 -7.63
CA CYS A 165 -3.42 -10.89 -6.51
C CYS A 165 -4.26 -12.12 -6.80
N GLU A 166 -4.70 -12.32 -8.05
CA GLU A 166 -5.47 -13.51 -8.47
C GLU A 166 -4.60 -14.79 -8.43
N GLU A 167 -3.29 -14.67 -8.61
CA GLU A 167 -2.35 -15.79 -8.70
C GLU A 167 -1.61 -16.10 -7.39
N ASN A 168 -1.63 -15.17 -6.43
CA ASN A 168 -0.83 -15.28 -5.21
C ASN A 168 -1.67 -15.03 -3.96
N GLU A 169 -1.26 -15.62 -2.85
CA GLU A 169 -1.83 -15.32 -1.54
C GLU A 169 -1.26 -13.99 -1.01
N VAL A 170 -2.09 -12.97 -0.98
CA VAL A 170 -1.72 -11.61 -0.58
C VAL A 170 -2.68 -11.10 0.47
N ASP A 171 -2.18 -10.65 1.62
CA ASP A 171 -2.98 -9.91 2.61
C ASP A 171 -2.82 -8.40 2.43
N ILE A 172 -1.59 -7.95 2.13
CA ILE A 172 -1.23 -6.53 2.07
C ILE A 172 -0.38 -6.25 0.83
N ILE A 173 -0.79 -5.24 0.06
CA ILE A 173 -0.01 -4.64 -1.01
C ILE A 173 0.50 -3.28 -0.58
N ILE A 174 1.81 -3.05 -0.70
CA ILE A 174 2.45 -1.75 -0.55
C ILE A 174 2.96 -1.30 -1.93
N ILE A 175 2.63 -0.07 -2.34
CA ILE A 175 3.05 0.51 -3.62
C ILE A 175 3.88 1.77 -3.33
N ASP A 176 5.18 1.69 -3.51
CA ASP A 176 6.13 2.78 -3.24
C ASP A 176 6.89 3.19 -4.52
N GLN A 177 6.37 4.16 -5.33
CA GLN A 177 5.30 5.16 -5.11
C GLN A 177 4.04 4.87 -5.96
N LEU A 178 2.86 5.11 -5.37
CA LEU A 178 1.58 4.93 -6.06
C LEU A 178 1.41 5.89 -7.25
N ASP A 179 1.86 7.13 -7.12
CA ASP A 179 1.72 8.17 -8.17
C ASP A 179 2.49 7.84 -9.47
N LYS A 180 3.39 6.86 -9.44
CA LYS A 180 4.19 6.40 -10.60
C LYS A 180 3.63 5.14 -11.29
N ILE A 181 2.55 4.58 -10.77
CA ILE A 181 1.94 3.38 -11.36
C ILE A 181 1.38 3.70 -12.75
N ASN A 182 1.52 2.73 -13.65
CA ASN A 182 0.94 2.83 -14.98
C ASN A 182 -0.54 2.40 -14.96
N ILE A 183 -1.35 3.10 -15.74
CA ILE A 183 -2.75 2.76 -15.99
C ILE A 183 -3.02 2.86 -17.50
N ARG A 184 -3.96 2.05 -17.97
CA ARG A 184 -4.41 2.12 -19.36
C ARG A 184 -5.24 3.37 -19.60
N GLY A 185 -5.12 3.91 -20.80
CA GLY A 185 -5.91 5.04 -21.24
C GLY A 185 -5.07 6.26 -21.65
N SER A 186 -5.73 7.22 -22.27
CA SER A 186 -5.15 8.51 -22.64
C SER A 186 -5.76 9.58 -21.73
N TYR A 187 -4.93 10.32 -21.02
CA TYR A 187 -5.36 11.35 -20.07
C TYR A 187 -4.84 12.70 -20.55
N ASN A 188 -5.73 13.69 -20.63
CA ASN A 188 -5.38 15.03 -21.08
C ASN A 188 -4.64 15.83 -20.01
N ALA A 189 -4.84 15.47 -18.73
CA ALA A 189 -4.20 16.15 -17.61
C ALA A 189 -3.67 15.16 -16.55
N GLN A 190 -2.56 15.50 -15.92
CA GLN A 190 -1.92 14.67 -14.90
C GLN A 190 -2.85 14.40 -13.71
N HIS A 191 -3.66 15.37 -13.30
CA HIS A 191 -4.59 15.20 -12.18
C HIS A 191 -5.70 14.18 -12.46
N GLU A 192 -6.14 14.04 -13.72
CA GLU A 192 -7.11 13.02 -14.15
C GLU A 192 -6.48 11.62 -14.06
N LYS A 193 -5.25 11.47 -14.56
CA LYS A 193 -4.48 10.25 -14.45
C LYS A 193 -4.33 9.82 -12.99
N LEU A 194 -3.93 10.74 -12.11
CA LEU A 194 -3.75 10.46 -10.70
C LEU A 194 -5.06 10.07 -10.01
N LYS A 195 -6.17 10.76 -10.29
CA LYS A 195 -7.49 10.39 -9.77
C LYS A 195 -7.85 8.95 -10.15
N GLU A 196 -7.61 8.57 -11.41
CA GLU A 196 -7.90 7.22 -11.88
C GLU A 196 -6.99 6.17 -11.22
N ILE A 197 -5.69 6.45 -10.99
CA ILE A 197 -4.79 5.58 -10.24
C ILE A 197 -5.34 5.27 -8.84
N TYR A 198 -5.80 6.28 -8.12
CA TYR A 198 -6.33 6.10 -6.75
C TYR A 198 -7.66 5.35 -6.75
N LYS A 199 -8.52 5.60 -7.73
CA LYS A 199 -9.75 4.84 -7.94
C LYS A 199 -9.45 3.36 -8.20
N GLN A 200 -8.52 3.06 -9.09
CA GLN A 200 -8.11 1.67 -9.39
C GLN A 200 -7.41 1.01 -8.19
N ALA A 201 -6.64 1.74 -7.38
CA ALA A 201 -6.08 1.22 -6.14
C ALA A 201 -7.19 0.86 -5.13
N ARG A 202 -8.25 1.67 -5.04
CA ARG A 202 -9.44 1.36 -4.25
C ARG A 202 -10.18 0.12 -4.78
N GLU A 203 -10.33 0.00 -6.09
CA GLU A 203 -10.96 -1.16 -6.74
C GLU A 203 -10.12 -2.43 -6.54
N LEU A 204 -8.78 -2.33 -6.62
CA LEU A 204 -7.85 -3.42 -6.33
C LEU A 204 -8.06 -3.96 -4.90
N ALA A 205 -8.11 -3.06 -3.91
CA ALA A 205 -8.35 -3.44 -2.52
C ALA A 205 -9.66 -4.22 -2.35
N LYS A 206 -10.76 -3.69 -2.90
CA LYS A 206 -12.10 -4.28 -2.76
C LYS A 206 -12.25 -5.60 -3.51
N ARG A 207 -11.77 -5.66 -4.76
CA ARG A 207 -11.95 -6.84 -5.62
C ARG A 207 -11.20 -8.05 -5.10
N ASN A 208 -9.98 -7.84 -4.63
CA ASN A 208 -9.10 -8.92 -4.16
C ASN A 208 -9.15 -9.11 -2.64
N ASN A 209 -9.97 -8.34 -1.95
CA ASN A 209 -10.06 -8.35 -0.48
C ASN A 209 -8.69 -8.24 0.21
N VAL A 210 -7.83 -7.34 -0.29
CA VAL A 210 -6.48 -7.06 0.23
C VAL A 210 -6.42 -5.66 0.84
N LEU A 211 -5.53 -5.45 1.81
CA LEU A 211 -5.17 -4.12 2.25
C LEU A 211 -4.21 -3.48 1.25
N VAL A 212 -4.57 -2.34 0.66
CA VAL A 212 -3.67 -1.57 -0.20
C VAL A 212 -3.12 -0.37 0.55
N ILE A 213 -1.79 -0.23 0.59
CA ILE A 213 -1.07 0.91 1.16
C ILE A 213 -0.33 1.61 0.03
N GLY A 214 -0.82 2.78 -0.38
CA GLY A 214 -0.19 3.63 -1.39
C GLY A 214 0.68 4.71 -0.77
N ILE A 215 1.94 4.80 -1.22
CA ILE A 215 2.87 5.85 -0.80
C ILE A 215 2.85 6.98 -1.82
N SER A 216 2.65 8.21 -1.34
CA SER A 216 2.53 9.41 -2.17
C SER A 216 3.41 10.56 -1.68
N GLN A 217 3.54 11.60 -2.49
CA GLN A 217 4.27 12.80 -2.10
C GLN A 217 3.31 13.93 -1.69
N ALA A 218 3.78 14.73 -0.74
CA ALA A 218 3.15 15.98 -0.37
C ALA A 218 3.70 17.14 -1.22
N SER A 219 2.85 18.13 -1.50
CA SER A 219 3.21 19.37 -2.17
C SER A 219 4.21 20.21 -1.34
N ALA A 220 4.76 21.25 -1.97
CA ALA A 220 5.77 22.10 -1.34
C ALA A 220 5.27 22.80 -0.06
N GLU A 221 3.97 23.07 0.04
CA GLU A 221 3.34 23.71 1.21
C GLU A 221 3.48 22.91 2.50
N ALA A 222 3.65 21.58 2.39
CA ALA A 222 3.87 20.70 3.53
C ALA A 222 5.31 20.76 4.09
N HIS A 223 6.20 21.57 3.50
CA HIS A 223 7.59 21.67 3.97
C HIS A 223 7.64 22.29 5.37
N ASN A 224 8.39 21.66 6.27
CA ASN A 224 8.56 22.06 7.67
C ASN A 224 7.25 22.15 8.48
N GLN A 225 6.19 21.48 8.05
CA GLN A 225 4.94 21.43 8.81
C GLN A 225 4.95 20.22 9.75
N GLN A 226 4.51 20.44 10.97
CA GLN A 226 4.26 19.39 11.94
C GLN A 226 3.04 18.56 11.54
N ARG A 227 1.95 19.21 11.17
CA ARG A 227 0.69 18.60 10.77
C ARG A 227 0.54 18.68 9.26
N VAL A 228 0.58 17.55 8.59
CA VAL A 228 0.49 17.46 7.13
C VAL A 228 -0.90 16.93 6.75
N ASP A 229 -1.78 17.85 6.32
CA ASP A 229 -3.16 17.58 5.95
C ASP A 229 -3.27 17.07 4.50
N PHE A 230 -4.31 16.24 4.20
CA PHE A 230 -4.54 15.68 2.87
C PHE A 230 -4.72 16.75 1.76
N ASN A 231 -5.05 17.99 2.13
CA ASN A 231 -5.09 19.12 1.20
C ASN A 231 -3.71 19.44 0.57
N TRP A 232 -2.64 18.90 1.12
CA TRP A 232 -1.27 19.00 0.61
C TRP A 232 -0.82 17.75 -0.15
N LEU A 233 -1.71 16.82 -0.49
CA LEU A 233 -1.41 15.78 -1.47
C LEU A 233 -1.10 16.43 -2.82
N ASP A 234 0.04 16.05 -3.41
CA ASP A 234 0.52 16.66 -4.64
C ASP A 234 -0.41 16.35 -5.83
N ASN A 235 -0.61 17.35 -6.68
CA ASN A 235 -1.29 17.26 -7.99
C ASN A 235 -2.77 16.80 -8.04
N SER A 236 -3.45 16.47 -6.95
CA SER A 236 -4.89 16.13 -6.98
C SER A 236 -5.52 16.07 -5.59
N LYS A 237 -5.72 17.24 -4.98
CA LYS A 237 -6.18 17.37 -3.58
C LYS A 237 -7.49 16.61 -3.30
N THR A 238 -8.52 16.80 -4.11
CA THR A 238 -9.85 16.20 -3.92
C THR A 238 -10.00 14.81 -4.52
N GLY A 239 -9.38 14.54 -5.68
CA GLY A 239 -9.51 13.28 -6.39
C GLY A 239 -8.84 12.11 -5.67
N LYS A 240 -7.63 12.33 -5.14
CA LYS A 240 -6.88 11.32 -4.38
C LYS A 240 -7.55 11.05 -3.02
N ALA A 241 -7.88 12.12 -2.29
CA ALA A 241 -8.45 12.00 -0.96
C ALA A 241 -9.84 11.34 -0.95
N GLY A 242 -10.62 11.46 -2.04
CA GLY A 242 -11.95 10.85 -2.15
C GLY A 242 -11.94 9.33 -1.99
N GLU A 243 -10.95 8.67 -2.59
CA GLU A 243 -10.90 7.21 -2.72
C GLU A 243 -10.37 6.48 -1.47
N ALA A 244 -9.43 7.07 -0.72
CA ALA A 244 -8.82 6.42 0.44
C ALA A 244 -9.77 6.31 1.64
N ASP A 245 -9.62 5.25 2.43
CA ASP A 245 -10.30 5.08 3.73
C ASP A 245 -9.53 5.76 4.85
N LEU A 246 -8.21 5.62 4.86
CA LEU A 246 -7.31 6.31 5.76
C LEU A 246 -6.29 7.13 4.96
N ILE A 247 -5.96 8.32 5.46
CA ILE A 247 -4.86 9.13 4.95
C ILE A 247 -4.00 9.59 6.12
N ILE A 248 -2.72 9.21 6.08
CA ILE A 248 -1.74 9.52 7.13
C ILE A 248 -0.68 10.42 6.54
N GLY A 249 -0.63 11.67 7.01
CA GLY A 249 0.43 12.61 6.68
C GLY A 249 1.59 12.52 7.67
N ILE A 250 2.84 12.58 7.18
CA ILE A 250 4.04 12.60 8.03
C ILE A 250 4.65 13.99 7.98
N GLY A 251 4.65 14.66 9.12
CA GLY A 251 5.26 15.97 9.32
C GLY A 251 6.66 15.89 9.92
N LYS A 252 7.49 16.87 9.54
CA LYS A 252 8.81 17.15 10.13
C LYS A 252 8.82 18.64 10.50
N PRO A 253 8.68 19.00 11.79
CA PRO A 253 8.64 20.40 12.19
C PRO A 253 9.99 21.09 11.94
N ARG A 254 9.94 22.42 11.68
CA ARG A 254 11.10 23.23 11.34
C ARG A 254 12.09 23.39 12.49
N ASP A 255 11.55 23.51 13.69
CA ASP A 255 12.29 23.92 14.89
C ASP A 255 12.60 22.73 15.83
N SER A 256 12.48 21.48 15.32
CA SER A 256 12.97 20.37 16.10
C SER A 256 14.50 20.40 16.08
N ASP A 257 15.12 20.66 17.23
CA ASP A 257 16.57 20.51 17.46
C ASP A 257 17.03 19.06 17.21
N LYS A 258 16.08 18.20 16.88
CA LYS A 258 16.25 16.77 16.74
C LYS A 258 15.78 16.31 15.36
N ASP A 259 16.68 15.88 14.50
CA ASP A 259 16.38 15.40 13.14
C ASP A 259 15.48 14.15 13.12
N TYR A 260 15.24 13.53 14.26
CA TYR A 260 14.44 12.33 14.42
C TYR A 260 12.98 12.58 14.81
N ASP A 261 12.55 13.78 15.20
CA ASP A 261 11.16 14.06 15.56
C ASP A 261 10.25 14.00 14.32
N ARG A 262 9.17 13.26 14.44
CA ARG A 262 8.14 13.12 13.39
C ARG A 262 6.76 13.21 14.02
N TRP A 263 5.81 13.64 13.19
CA TRP A 263 4.40 13.71 13.56
C TRP A 263 3.58 12.98 12.52
N LEU A 264 2.77 12.03 12.96
CA LEU A 264 1.76 11.38 12.12
C LEU A 264 0.45 12.09 12.34
N TYR A 265 -0.15 12.59 11.29
CA TYR A 265 -1.48 13.16 11.31
C TYR A 265 -2.44 12.24 10.56
N LEU A 266 -3.45 11.70 11.29
CA LEU A 266 -4.56 10.95 10.70
C LEU A 266 -5.53 11.93 10.06
N SER A 267 -5.18 12.35 8.84
CA SER A 267 -5.84 13.44 8.11
C SER A 267 -7.21 13.03 7.57
N LYS A 268 -7.41 11.74 7.28
CA LYS A 268 -8.70 11.16 6.92
C LYS A 268 -8.86 9.81 7.59
N ASN A 269 -10.02 9.55 8.14
CA ASN A 269 -10.38 8.28 8.76
C ASN A 269 -11.87 8.00 8.53
N LYS A 270 -12.18 7.14 7.57
CA LYS A 270 -13.54 6.67 7.30
C LYS A 270 -13.97 5.55 8.23
N LEU A 271 -13.04 4.91 8.96
CA LEU A 271 -13.34 3.75 9.78
C LEU A 271 -14.03 4.18 11.09
N THR A 272 -13.49 5.17 11.77
CA THR A 272 -14.03 5.65 13.05
C THR A 272 -14.43 7.13 13.02
N GLY A 273 -13.93 7.90 12.06
CA GLY A 273 -14.10 9.37 12.00
C GLY A 273 -13.14 10.15 12.89
N GLU A 274 -12.26 9.48 13.66
CA GLU A 274 -11.33 10.14 14.57
C GLU A 274 -10.12 10.72 13.82
N HIS A 275 -9.74 11.96 14.16
CA HIS A 275 -8.57 12.66 13.64
C HIS A 275 -7.61 12.95 14.77
N ILE A 276 -6.37 12.46 14.67
CA ILE A 276 -5.37 12.62 15.74
C ILE A 276 -4.01 13.03 15.19
N ASP A 277 -3.24 13.70 16.03
CA ASP A 277 -1.80 13.91 15.85
C ASP A 277 -1.04 12.98 16.79
N ILE A 278 -0.01 12.30 16.26
CA ILE A 278 0.82 11.36 16.99
C ILE A 278 2.26 11.81 16.88
N GLU A 279 2.88 12.17 18.00
CA GLU A 279 4.31 12.40 18.07
C GLU A 279 5.06 11.09 18.01
N CYS A 280 6.08 11.02 17.17
CA CYS A 280 6.87 9.82 16.89
C CYS A 280 8.36 10.17 16.79
N SER A 281 9.19 9.16 16.94
CA SER A 281 10.63 9.25 16.69
C SER A 281 11.02 8.42 15.48
N LEU A 282 11.81 8.98 14.56
CA LEU A 282 12.38 8.29 13.41
C LEU A 282 13.79 7.83 13.68
N ASN A 283 14.00 6.53 13.75
CA ASN A 283 15.34 5.94 13.72
C ASN A 283 15.77 5.69 12.28
N HIS A 284 16.62 6.55 11.74
CA HIS A 284 17.08 6.47 10.35
C HIS A 284 17.86 5.19 10.05
N THR A 285 18.72 4.74 10.98
CA THR A 285 19.63 3.59 10.78
C THR A 285 18.87 2.27 10.75
N LEU A 286 17.79 2.18 11.52
CA LEU A 286 16.92 1.01 11.57
C LEU A 286 15.66 1.14 10.72
N SER A 287 15.42 2.30 10.11
CA SER A 287 14.16 2.58 9.38
C SER A 287 12.93 2.33 10.21
N ARG A 288 12.92 2.78 11.48
CA ARG A 288 11.79 2.67 12.41
C ARG A 288 11.15 4.01 12.69
N ILE A 289 9.83 4.02 12.80
CA ILE A 289 9.05 5.09 13.43
C ILE A 289 8.38 4.48 14.66
N GLU A 290 8.64 5.11 15.82
CA GLU A 290 8.20 4.66 17.14
C GLU A 290 7.49 5.76 17.92
#